data_c851becb1da69a7b4f281ca1f9326cb5
#
_entry.id   c851becb1da69a7b4f281ca1f9326cb5
#
_cell.length_a   1.000
_cell.length_b   1.000
_cell.length_c   1.000
_cell.angle_alpha   90.00
_cell.angle_beta   90.00
_cell.angle_gamma   90.00
#
_symmetry.space_group_name_H-M   'P 1'
#
loop_
_entity.id
_entity.type
_entity.pdbx_description
1 polymer ?
#
loop_
_entity_poly.entity_id
_entity_poly.type
_entity_poly.pdbx_seq_one_letter_code
_entity_poly.pdbx_strand_id
1 'polypeptide(L)' 'MTCSKCGKNDEKTTTLTKCPICHKLVCDECRYNISGRYFCSNHCADFFFFEEEEES' A
#
# COMPACT_ATOMS: atom_id res chain seq x y z
N MET A 1 12.62 9.74 -2.09
CA MET A 1 11.78 8.67 -1.60
C MET A 1 11.75 7.54 -2.59
N THR A 2 11.61 6.34 -2.11
CA THR A 2 11.78 5.18 -2.95
C THR A 2 10.71 4.14 -2.65
N CYS A 3 10.22 3.47 -3.68
CA CYS A 3 9.26 2.41 -3.51
C CYS A 3 9.94 1.28 -2.72
N SER A 4 9.30 0.80 -1.67
CA SER A 4 9.93 -0.21 -0.84
C SER A 4 9.79 -1.60 -1.45
N LYS A 5 9.09 -1.75 -2.54
CA LYS A 5 8.96 -3.05 -3.16
C LYS A 5 9.89 -3.21 -4.36
N CYS A 6 9.86 -2.29 -5.28
CA CYS A 6 10.68 -2.40 -6.47
C CYS A 6 11.89 -1.47 -6.45
N GLY A 7 11.95 -0.57 -5.50
CA GLY A 7 13.09 0.31 -5.39
C GLY A 7 13.07 1.48 -6.34
N LYS A 8 11.97 1.74 -6.99
CA LYS A 8 11.88 2.83 -7.91
C LYS A 8 11.87 4.16 -7.16
N ASN A 9 12.60 5.12 -7.67
CA ASN A 9 12.65 6.42 -7.03
C ASN A 9 11.40 7.24 -7.30
N ASP A 10 11.15 8.16 -6.38
CA ASP A 10 10.02 9.06 -6.53
C ASP A 10 10.40 10.13 -7.53
N GLU A 11 10.11 9.92 -8.79
CA GLU A 11 10.41 10.89 -9.82
C GLU A 11 9.13 11.56 -10.25
N LYS A 12 9.20 12.47 -11.18
CA LYS A 12 8.02 13.19 -11.56
C LYS A 12 6.96 12.29 -12.14
N THR A 13 7.33 11.18 -12.72
CA THR A 13 6.34 10.32 -13.33
C THR A 13 5.89 9.21 -12.41
N THR A 14 6.44 9.12 -11.23
CA THR A 14 6.11 8.06 -10.31
C THR A 14 5.48 8.63 -9.05
N THR A 15 4.33 8.11 -8.69
CA THR A 15 3.65 8.56 -7.49
C THR A 15 3.75 7.47 -6.44
N LEU A 16 4.23 7.83 -5.27
CA LEU A 16 4.36 6.88 -4.19
C LEU A 16 3.16 7.00 -3.26
N THR A 17 2.64 5.86 -2.85
CA THR A 17 1.48 5.80 -1.98
C THR A 17 1.91 5.16 -0.67
N LYS A 18 1.48 5.74 0.43
CA LYS A 18 1.84 5.25 1.74
C LYS A 18 0.80 4.26 2.24
N CYS A 19 1.25 3.12 2.66
CA CYS A 19 0.35 2.10 3.20
C CYS A 19 -0.14 2.55 4.56
N PRO A 20 -1.44 2.50 4.82
CA PRO A 20 -1.97 2.92 6.12
C PRO A 20 -1.70 1.92 7.23
N ILE A 21 -1.22 0.74 6.88
CA ILE A 21 -0.95 -0.28 7.88
C ILE A 21 0.51 -0.25 8.32
N CYS A 22 1.42 -0.43 7.39
CA CYS A 22 2.83 -0.49 7.72
C CYS A 22 3.57 0.78 7.38
N HIS A 23 2.91 1.72 6.72
CA HIS A 23 3.48 3.03 6.39
C HIS A 23 4.65 2.96 5.42
N LYS A 24 4.67 1.95 4.60
CA LYS A 24 5.71 1.85 3.59
C LYS A 24 5.25 2.51 2.31
N LEU A 25 6.19 3.05 1.57
CA LEU A 25 5.88 3.73 0.33
C LEU A 25 5.99 2.74 -0.82
N VAL A 26 5.00 2.74 -1.70
CA VAL A 26 5.02 1.87 -2.87
C VAL A 26 4.56 2.70 -4.07
N CYS A 27 5.10 2.38 -5.24
CA CYS A 27 4.72 3.11 -6.43
C CYS A 27 3.36 2.63 -6.91
N ASP A 28 2.82 3.36 -7.88
CA ASP A 28 1.47 3.05 -8.34
C ASP A 28 1.39 1.70 -9.04
N GLU A 29 2.52 1.10 -9.34
CA GLU A 29 2.52 -0.22 -9.97
C GLU A 29 2.61 -1.32 -8.93
N CYS A 30 3.16 -1.01 -7.77
CA CYS A 30 3.32 -2.00 -6.72
C CYS A 30 2.20 -1.98 -5.70
N ARG A 31 1.52 -0.86 -5.58
CA ARG A 31 0.49 -0.75 -4.58
C ARG A 31 -0.65 -1.71 -4.83
N TYR A 32 -1.30 -2.11 -3.77
CA TYR A 32 -2.42 -3.03 -3.86
C TYR A 32 -3.71 -2.23 -3.72
N ASN A 33 -4.49 -2.20 -4.75
CA ASN A 33 -5.71 -1.40 -4.78
C ASN A 33 -6.92 -2.31 -4.56
N ILE A 34 -7.67 -2.06 -3.50
CA ILE A 34 -8.85 -2.87 -3.23
C ILE A 34 -9.91 -2.00 -2.54
N SER A 35 -11.12 -2.04 -3.03
CA SER A 35 -12.23 -1.29 -2.47
C SER A 35 -11.93 0.18 -2.33
N GLY A 36 -11.22 0.72 -3.31
CA GLY A 36 -10.89 2.15 -3.28
C GLY A 36 -9.79 2.53 -2.32
N ARG A 37 -9.10 1.55 -1.75
CA ARG A 37 -8.01 1.82 -0.82
C ARG A 37 -6.73 1.25 -1.37
N TYR A 38 -5.62 1.82 -0.94
CA TYR A 38 -4.30 1.40 -1.41
C TYR A 38 -3.47 0.89 -0.25
N PHE A 39 -2.82 -0.25 -0.46
CA PHE A 39 -1.96 -0.85 0.54
C PHE A 39 -0.66 -1.25 -0.13
N CYS A 40 0.33 -1.64 0.66
CA CYS A 40 1.59 -2.06 0.09
C CYS A 40 1.47 -3.46 -0.52
N SER A 41 0.55 -4.27 -0.02
CA SER A 41 0.32 -5.58 -0.59
C SER A 41 -0.97 -6.12 0.00
N ASN A 42 -1.40 -7.28 -0.50
CA ASN A 42 -2.66 -7.83 -0.03
C ASN A 42 -2.56 -8.29 1.42
N HIS A 43 -1.35 -8.47 1.91
CA HIS A 43 -1.16 -8.85 3.31
C HIS A 43 -1.70 -7.74 4.22
N CYS A 44 -1.35 -6.50 3.93
CA CYS A 44 -1.85 -5.38 4.72
C CYS A 44 -3.33 -5.16 4.48
N ALA A 45 -3.78 -5.38 3.27
CA ALA A 45 -5.19 -5.21 2.96
C ALA A 45 -6.02 -6.23 3.74
N ASP A 46 -5.54 -7.44 3.80
CA ASP A 46 -6.21 -8.49 4.54
C ASP A 46 -6.29 -8.11 6.00
N PHE A 47 -5.19 -7.64 6.54
CA PHE A 47 -5.13 -7.24 7.93
C PHE A 47 -6.13 -6.14 8.22
N PHE A 48 -6.23 -5.18 7.32
CA PHE A 48 -7.14 -4.06 7.49
C PHE A 48 -8.59 -4.53 7.52
N PHE A 49 -9.00 -5.32 6.55
CA PHE A 49 -10.37 -5.78 6.49
C PHE A 49 -10.68 -6.82 7.55
N PHE A 50 -9.70 -7.61 7.88
CA PHE A 50 -9.87 -8.62 8.88
C PHE A 50 -10.11 -8.01 10.24
N GLU A 51 -9.39 -6.98 10.55
CA GLU A 51 -9.50 -6.31 11.79
C GLU A 51 -10.86 -5.71 11.97
N GLU A 52 -11.36 -5.11 10.92
CA GLU A 52 -12.63 -4.50 10.95
C GLU A 52 -13.72 -5.51 11.22
N GLU A 53 -13.64 -6.63 10.59
CA GLU A 53 -14.63 -7.62 10.71
C GLU A 53 -14.61 -8.30 12.04
N GLU A 54 -13.47 -8.40 12.61
CA GLU A 54 -13.30 -9.09 13.82
C GLU A 54 -14.02 -8.49 14.96
N GLU A 55 -14.41 -7.30 14.85
CA GLU A 55 -15.00 -6.65 15.92
C GLU A 55 -16.18 -7.35 16.47
N SER A 56 -16.86 -8.09 15.78
CA SER A 56 -18.01 -8.73 16.36
C SER A 56 -17.70 -9.66 17.49
#